data_30b38faf7377cbde5b8ea2935ba32646
#
_entry.id   30b38faf7377cbde5b8ea2935ba32646
#
_cell.length_a   1.000
_cell.length_b   1.000
_cell.length_c   1.000
_cell.angle_alpha   90.00
_cell.angle_beta   90.00
_cell.angle_gamma   90.00
#
_symmetry.space_group_name_H-M   'P 1'
#
loop_
_entity.id
_entity.type
_entity.pdbx_description
1 polymer ?
#
loop_
_entity_poly.entity_id
_entity_poly.type
_entity_poly.pdbx_seq_one_letter_code
_entity_poly.pdbx_strand_id
1 'polypeptide(L)'
;MRRDGSDLYAYFEVMEMWLSKRVMADRDEEDPATLGTVSIGGKNPAVVTDAEKRQAKVISPGGYCWNPAATDCVLVVKGNELYVAGMPQEGTKGLRAGEVMLFSKGASVKVTNDGKILLHGDVYVQGDLYVNGQKMEVP
;
A
#
# COMPACT_ATOMS: atom_id res chain seq x y z
N MET A 1 -48.67 -3.66 16.20
CA MET A 1 -47.70 -3.43 17.26
C MET A 1 -46.66 -2.43 16.78
N ARG A 2 -46.73 -1.24 17.30
CA ARG A 2 -45.75 -0.21 16.92
C ARG A 2 -44.43 -0.50 17.63
N ARG A 3 -43.38 -0.74 16.91
CA ARG A 3 -42.04 -0.64 17.47
C ARG A 3 -41.77 0.84 17.76
N ASP A 4 -41.67 1.15 19.01
CA ASP A 4 -41.23 2.44 19.47
C ASP A 4 -39.76 2.66 19.05
N GLY A 5 -39.41 3.88 18.62
CA GLY A 5 -38.03 4.22 18.27
C GLY A 5 -37.01 4.02 19.38
N SER A 6 -37.49 3.97 20.66
CA SER A 6 -36.64 3.70 21.82
C SER A 6 -36.08 2.26 21.84
N ASP A 7 -36.82 1.27 21.35
CA ASP A 7 -36.36 -0.12 21.29
C ASP A 7 -35.22 -0.29 20.25
N LEU A 8 -35.28 0.48 19.17
CA LEU A 8 -34.25 0.47 18.15
C LEU A 8 -32.95 1.09 18.67
N TYR A 9 -33.04 2.21 19.40
CA TYR A 9 -31.88 2.86 20.01
C TYR A 9 -31.21 1.95 21.05
N ALA A 10 -31.98 1.29 21.89
CA ALA A 10 -31.46 0.35 22.87
C ALA A 10 -30.75 -0.83 22.22
N TYR A 11 -31.26 -1.32 21.09
CA TYR A 11 -30.63 -2.38 20.31
C TYR A 11 -29.28 -1.93 19.71
N PHE A 12 -29.22 -0.74 19.14
CA PHE A 12 -27.98 -0.18 18.60
C PHE A 12 -26.95 0.10 19.70
N GLU A 13 -27.34 0.61 20.85
CA GLU A 13 -26.43 0.82 21.98
C GLU A 13 -25.83 -0.50 22.48
N VAL A 14 -26.64 -1.55 22.59
CA VAL A 14 -26.15 -2.89 22.97
C VAL A 14 -25.18 -3.45 21.92
N MET A 15 -25.49 -3.28 20.65
CA MET A 15 -24.58 -3.72 19.56
C MET A 15 -23.26 -2.96 19.58
N GLU A 16 -23.29 -1.63 19.75
CA GLU A 16 -22.07 -0.81 19.84
C GLU A 16 -21.23 -1.22 21.06
N MET A 17 -21.84 -1.44 22.20
CA MET A 17 -21.13 -1.92 23.40
C MET A 17 -20.52 -3.30 23.17
N TRP A 18 -21.22 -4.19 22.51
CA TRP A 18 -20.71 -5.54 22.21
C TRP A 18 -19.55 -5.50 21.23
N LEU A 19 -19.67 -4.68 20.17
CA LEU A 19 -18.58 -4.47 19.19
C LEU A 19 -17.38 -3.81 19.84
N SER A 20 -17.59 -2.82 20.71
CA SER A 20 -16.52 -2.15 21.44
C SER A 20 -15.79 -3.11 22.39
N LYS A 21 -16.52 -3.95 23.11
CA LYS A 21 -15.93 -4.98 23.98
C LYS A 21 -15.14 -6.01 23.16
N ARG A 22 -15.64 -6.39 22.01
CA ARG A 22 -14.95 -7.33 21.13
C ARG A 22 -13.67 -6.73 20.54
N VAL A 23 -13.75 -5.47 20.12
CA VAL A 23 -12.57 -4.73 19.64
C VAL A 23 -11.53 -4.54 20.75
N MET A 24 -11.98 -4.26 21.98
CA MET A 24 -11.07 -4.17 23.13
C MET A 24 -10.49 -5.51 23.56
N ALA A 25 -11.26 -6.60 23.47
CA ALA A 25 -10.75 -7.94 23.72
C ALA A 25 -9.73 -8.36 22.66
N ASP A 26 -9.95 -8.00 21.40
CA ASP A 26 -9.02 -8.23 20.31
C ASP A 26 -7.76 -7.36 20.43
N ARG A 27 -7.80 -6.23 21.18
CA ARG A 27 -6.63 -5.40 21.46
C ARG A 27 -5.66 -6.01 22.44
N ASP A 28 -6.10 -6.92 23.30
CA ASP A 28 -5.21 -7.71 24.17
C ASP A 28 -4.46 -8.79 23.37
N GLU A 29 -4.97 -9.15 22.19
CA GLU A 29 -4.25 -9.90 21.18
C GLU A 29 -3.56 -8.92 20.22
N GLU A 30 -2.39 -9.26 19.72
CA GLU A 30 -1.68 -8.44 18.77
C GLU A 30 -2.55 -8.13 17.56
N ASP A 31 -2.63 -6.85 17.15
CA ASP A 31 -3.34 -6.44 15.94
C ASP A 31 -2.80 -7.22 14.72
N PRO A 32 -3.69 -7.76 13.85
CA PRO A 32 -3.25 -8.52 12.67
C PRO A 32 -2.52 -7.65 11.66
N ALA A 33 -2.74 -6.33 11.68
CA ALA A 33 -2.08 -5.39 10.80
C ALA A 33 -1.85 -4.07 11.52
N THR A 34 -0.71 -3.45 11.31
CA THR A 34 -0.34 -2.17 11.90
C THR A 34 0.61 -1.41 10.99
N LEU A 35 0.70 -0.10 11.16
CA LEU A 35 1.74 0.68 10.50
C LEU A 35 3.04 0.58 11.28
N GLY A 36 4.13 0.48 10.56
CA GLY A 36 5.47 0.45 11.12
C GLY A 36 6.43 1.29 10.30
N THR A 37 7.64 1.48 10.82
CA THR A 37 8.71 2.20 10.14
C THR A 37 9.82 1.23 9.79
N VAL A 38 10.30 1.30 8.55
CA VAL A 38 11.42 0.47 8.10
C VAL A 38 12.70 1.00 8.74
N SER A 39 13.37 0.15 9.50
CA SER A 39 14.68 0.46 10.11
C SER A 39 15.84 -0.01 9.23
N ILE A 40 15.69 -1.15 8.58
CA ILE A 40 16.65 -1.69 7.61
C ILE A 40 15.88 -1.97 6.32
N GLY A 41 16.25 -1.30 5.25
CA GLY A 41 15.62 -1.48 3.94
C GLY A 41 16.11 -2.70 3.19
N GLY A 42 15.48 -3.00 2.05
CA GLY A 42 15.89 -4.03 1.13
C GLY A 42 14.92 -5.21 1.04
N LYS A 43 15.43 -6.34 0.55
CA LYS A 43 14.63 -7.54 0.25
C LYS A 43 13.95 -8.15 1.48
N ASN A 44 14.67 -8.20 2.60
CA ASN A 44 14.15 -8.70 3.87
C ASN A 44 14.26 -7.59 4.91
N PRO A 45 13.34 -6.62 4.89
CA PRO A 45 13.47 -5.44 5.72
C PRO A 45 13.27 -5.74 7.19
N ALA A 46 13.88 -4.90 8.03
CA ALA A 46 13.53 -4.80 9.44
C ALA A 46 12.54 -3.66 9.62
N VAL A 47 11.53 -3.88 10.44
CA VAL A 47 10.46 -2.91 10.70
C VAL A 47 10.31 -2.70 12.20
N VAL A 48 9.99 -1.47 12.59
CA VAL A 48 9.71 -1.10 13.98
C VAL A 48 8.21 -0.80 14.09
N THR A 49 7.55 -1.59 14.91
CA THR A 49 6.18 -1.37 15.33
C THR A 49 6.18 -0.99 16.82
N ASP A 50 5.98 -1.95 17.70
CA ASP A 50 6.23 -1.86 19.14
C ASP A 50 7.70 -2.16 19.48
N ALA A 51 8.36 -2.98 18.66
CA ALA A 51 9.77 -3.34 18.75
C ALA A 51 10.31 -3.58 17.34
N GLU A 52 11.65 -3.62 17.21
CA GLU A 52 12.27 -3.94 15.93
C GLU A 52 12.07 -5.43 15.61
N LYS A 53 11.56 -5.70 14.42
CA LYS A 53 11.34 -7.04 13.89
C LYS A 53 12.12 -7.18 12.58
N ARG A 54 12.99 -8.17 12.53
CA ARG A 54 13.90 -8.39 11.40
C ARG A 54 13.35 -9.45 10.44
N GLN A 55 13.87 -9.43 9.23
CA GLN A 55 13.59 -10.42 8.19
C GLN A 55 12.10 -10.53 7.85
N ALA A 56 11.43 -9.39 7.77
CA ALA A 56 10.09 -9.35 7.20
C ALA A 56 10.15 -9.66 5.71
N LYS A 57 9.08 -10.23 5.17
CA LYS A 57 8.94 -10.47 3.74
C LYS A 57 8.13 -9.37 3.09
N VAL A 58 8.49 -8.97 1.90
CA VAL A 58 7.74 -7.96 1.13
C VAL A 58 6.71 -8.66 0.27
N ILE A 59 5.46 -8.24 0.39
CA ILE A 59 4.37 -8.65 -0.50
C ILE A 59 4.08 -7.52 -1.47
N SER A 60 3.99 -7.85 -2.74
CA SER A 60 3.64 -6.93 -3.82
C SER A 60 2.57 -7.55 -4.71
N PRO A 61 1.79 -6.75 -5.45
CA PRO A 61 0.95 -7.30 -6.49
C PRO A 61 1.76 -8.13 -7.50
N GLY A 62 1.17 -9.15 -8.10
CA GLY A 62 1.86 -9.96 -9.10
C GLY A 62 2.40 -9.10 -10.24
N GLY A 63 3.65 -9.31 -10.59
CA GLY A 63 4.32 -8.52 -11.61
C GLY A 63 5.00 -7.24 -11.11
N TYR A 64 4.84 -6.88 -9.85
CA TYR A 64 5.54 -5.75 -9.22
C TYR A 64 6.64 -6.27 -8.31
N CYS A 65 7.75 -5.54 -8.28
CA CYS A 65 8.84 -5.82 -7.36
C CYS A 65 9.26 -4.51 -6.70
N TRP A 66 9.33 -4.52 -5.38
CA TRP A 66 9.59 -3.33 -4.59
C TRP A 66 10.41 -3.69 -3.36
N ASN A 67 11.41 -2.88 -3.08
CA ASN A 67 12.17 -2.95 -1.83
C ASN A 67 11.91 -1.68 -1.02
N PRO A 68 11.41 -1.80 0.20
CA PRO A 68 11.25 -0.64 1.06
C PRO A 68 12.60 -0.04 1.45
N ALA A 69 12.63 1.27 1.57
CA ALA A 69 13.80 2.00 2.04
C ALA A 69 13.71 2.25 3.55
N ALA A 70 14.84 2.44 4.19
CA ALA A 70 14.87 2.87 5.59
C ALA A 70 14.08 4.19 5.76
N THR A 71 13.37 4.33 6.85
CA THR A 71 12.45 5.42 7.20
C THR A 71 11.09 5.38 6.51
N ASP A 72 10.85 4.49 5.56
CA ASP A 72 9.52 4.33 4.96
C ASP A 72 8.49 3.88 6.02
N CYS A 73 7.30 4.47 5.97
CA CYS A 73 6.14 3.98 6.72
C CYS A 73 5.45 2.89 5.90
N VAL A 74 5.25 1.73 6.49
CA VAL A 74 4.73 0.54 5.78
C VAL A 74 3.61 -0.11 6.57
N LEU A 75 2.72 -0.80 5.85
CA LEU A 75 1.76 -1.69 6.47
C LEU A 75 2.44 -3.02 6.78
N VAL A 76 2.40 -3.41 8.06
CA VAL A 76 2.95 -4.67 8.55
C VAL A 76 1.79 -5.62 8.85
N VAL A 77 1.80 -6.78 8.22
CA VAL A 77 0.78 -7.81 8.40
C VAL A 77 1.39 -9.03 9.06
N LYS A 78 0.74 -9.52 10.10
CA LYS A 78 1.16 -10.71 10.84
C LYS A 78 0.40 -11.93 10.31
N GLY A 79 1.14 -12.93 9.91
CA GLY A 79 0.64 -14.21 9.46
C GLY A 79 1.53 -15.31 10.01
N ASN A 80 1.82 -16.33 9.23
CA ASN A 80 2.85 -17.34 9.58
C ASN A 80 4.22 -16.68 9.74
N GLU A 81 4.44 -15.61 9.03
CA GLU A 81 5.61 -14.75 9.09
C GLU A 81 5.16 -13.29 9.16
N LEU A 82 6.09 -12.38 9.28
CA LEU A 82 5.82 -10.96 9.23
C LEU A 82 5.96 -10.47 7.78
N TYR A 83 4.96 -9.74 7.31
CA TYR A 83 4.92 -9.24 5.93
C TYR A 83 4.83 -7.73 5.90
N VAL A 84 5.52 -7.14 4.93
CA VAL A 84 5.38 -5.73 4.56
C VAL A 84 4.52 -5.68 3.29
N ALA A 85 3.35 -5.05 3.38
CA ALA A 85 2.31 -5.11 2.35
C ALA A 85 2.05 -3.76 1.68
N GLY A 86 3.06 -2.90 1.59
CA GLY A 86 2.96 -1.62 0.92
C GLY A 86 3.04 -0.43 1.85
N MET A 87 2.79 0.75 1.30
CA MET A 87 2.90 2.03 1.99
C MET A 87 1.59 2.80 1.92
N PRO A 88 1.22 3.55 2.97
CA PRO A 88 0.16 4.54 2.85
C PRO A 88 0.50 5.55 1.76
N GLN A 89 -0.49 5.89 0.95
CA GLN A 89 -0.32 6.91 -0.07
C GLN A 89 -0.43 8.29 0.57
N GLU A 90 0.63 9.08 0.47
CA GLU A 90 0.68 10.45 0.95
C GLU A 90 0.48 11.40 -0.23
N GLY A 91 -0.57 12.23 -0.15
CA GLY A 91 -0.88 13.19 -1.19
C GLY A 91 -1.33 12.55 -2.50
N THR A 92 -1.53 13.36 -3.51
CA THR A 92 -2.02 12.93 -4.81
C THR A 92 -0.93 12.79 -5.87
N LYS A 93 0.28 13.29 -5.61
CA LYS A 93 1.41 13.37 -6.56
C LYS A 93 1.02 13.97 -7.91
N GLY A 94 0.05 14.91 -7.90
CA GLY A 94 -0.47 15.53 -9.11
C GLY A 94 -1.39 14.65 -9.93
N LEU A 95 -1.84 13.51 -9.39
CA LEU A 95 -2.76 12.60 -10.06
C LEU A 95 -4.22 13.05 -9.91
N ARG A 96 -4.98 12.98 -10.99
CA ARG A 96 -6.43 13.10 -10.96
C ARG A 96 -7.04 11.73 -10.64
N ALA A 97 -8.30 11.71 -10.24
CA ALA A 97 -9.02 10.47 -10.02
C ALA A 97 -8.98 9.59 -11.29
N GLY A 98 -8.60 8.33 -11.12
CA GLY A 98 -8.45 7.37 -12.20
C GLY A 98 -7.06 7.29 -12.84
N GLU A 99 -6.18 8.23 -12.56
CA GLU A 99 -4.80 8.21 -13.06
C GLU A 99 -3.90 7.34 -12.21
N VAL A 100 -2.86 6.78 -12.80
CA VAL A 100 -1.95 5.84 -12.16
C VAL A 100 -0.51 6.29 -12.37
N MET A 101 0.32 6.09 -11.35
CA MET A 101 1.76 6.38 -11.41
C MET A 101 2.55 5.25 -10.77
N LEU A 102 3.60 4.81 -11.46
CA LEU A 102 4.70 4.04 -10.88
C LEU A 102 5.88 4.98 -10.70
N PHE A 103 6.50 4.95 -9.54
CA PHE A 103 7.58 5.90 -9.26
C PHE A 103 8.61 5.33 -8.30
N SER A 104 9.79 5.89 -8.40
CA SER A 104 10.86 5.75 -7.43
C SER A 104 11.37 7.14 -7.06
N LYS A 105 12.48 7.24 -6.35
CA LYS A 105 13.09 8.54 -6.05
C LYS A 105 13.62 9.27 -7.29
N GLY A 106 13.93 8.53 -8.37
CA GLY A 106 14.59 9.10 -9.54
C GLY A 106 13.77 9.12 -10.82
N ALA A 107 12.74 8.32 -10.94
CA ALA A 107 12.00 8.18 -12.19
C ALA A 107 10.53 7.87 -11.95
N SER A 108 9.70 8.14 -12.95
CA SER A 108 8.28 7.83 -12.86
C SER A 108 7.67 7.51 -14.22
N VAL A 109 6.59 6.72 -14.19
CA VAL A 109 5.69 6.45 -15.33
C VAL A 109 4.29 6.85 -14.89
N LYS A 110 3.70 7.83 -15.56
CA LYS A 110 2.36 8.33 -15.25
C LYS A 110 1.42 8.00 -16.41
N VAL A 111 0.29 7.38 -16.12
CA VAL A 111 -0.77 7.10 -17.09
C VAL A 111 -1.92 8.06 -16.82
N THR A 112 -2.25 8.89 -17.80
CA THR A 112 -3.21 9.98 -17.63
C THR A 112 -4.57 9.65 -18.23
N ASN A 113 -5.63 10.31 -17.73
CA ASN A 113 -6.98 10.14 -18.26
C ASN A 113 -7.15 10.70 -19.68
N ASP A 114 -6.29 11.63 -20.10
CA ASP A 114 -6.33 12.22 -21.45
C ASP A 114 -5.53 11.42 -22.50
N GLY A 115 -5.14 10.20 -22.14
CA GLY A 115 -4.54 9.25 -23.08
C GLY A 115 -3.03 9.35 -23.25
N LYS A 116 -2.32 9.90 -22.29
CA LYS A 116 -0.87 10.04 -22.34
C LYS A 116 -0.18 9.10 -21.35
N ILE A 117 0.98 8.63 -21.74
CA ILE A 117 1.93 7.96 -20.84
C ILE A 117 3.15 8.88 -20.74
N LEU A 118 3.36 9.44 -19.55
CA LEU A 118 4.46 10.36 -19.31
C LEU A 118 5.60 9.64 -18.61
N LEU A 119 6.76 9.62 -19.25
CA LEU A 119 7.98 9.05 -18.70
C LEU A 119 8.87 10.18 -18.19
N HIS A 120 9.21 10.14 -16.92
CA HIS A 120 10.15 11.08 -16.31
C HIS A 120 11.41 10.34 -15.90
N GLY A 121 12.52 10.71 -16.50
CA GLY A 121 13.81 10.04 -16.35
C GLY A 121 14.34 9.58 -17.70
N ASP A 122 15.53 8.98 -17.71
CA ASP A 122 16.12 8.41 -18.91
C ASP A 122 15.50 7.05 -19.23
N VAL A 123 15.22 6.81 -20.51
CA VAL A 123 14.59 5.57 -20.96
C VAL A 123 15.61 4.73 -21.73
N TYR A 124 15.92 3.56 -21.19
CA TYR A 124 16.81 2.57 -21.83
C TYR A 124 15.97 1.44 -22.39
N VAL A 125 16.07 1.21 -23.68
CA VAL A 125 15.34 0.15 -24.38
C VAL A 125 16.33 -0.94 -24.79
N GLN A 126 16.17 -2.15 -24.23
CA GLN A 126 16.88 -3.34 -24.70
C GLN A 126 15.92 -4.12 -25.60
N GLY A 127 16.16 -4.04 -26.87
CA GLY A 127 15.29 -4.59 -27.90
C GLY A 127 14.87 -3.53 -28.91
N ASP A 128 13.86 -3.83 -29.66
CA ASP A 128 13.37 -2.94 -30.69
C ASP A 128 12.28 -2.03 -30.17
N LEU A 129 12.32 -0.76 -30.56
CA LEU A 129 11.27 0.23 -30.27
C LEU A 129 10.45 0.48 -31.54
N TYR A 130 9.14 0.33 -31.42
CA TYR A 130 8.19 0.61 -32.50
C TYR A 130 7.34 1.82 -32.15
N VAL A 131 7.24 2.75 -33.09
CA VAL A 131 6.39 3.93 -32.99
C VAL A 131 5.43 3.93 -34.18
N ASN A 132 4.12 3.94 -33.88
CA ASN A 132 3.06 3.81 -34.89
C ASN A 132 3.29 2.60 -35.83
N GLY A 133 3.71 1.47 -35.26
CA GLY A 133 3.95 0.24 -35.99
C GLY A 133 5.25 0.19 -36.78
N GLN A 134 6.06 1.25 -36.73
CA GLN A 134 7.35 1.30 -37.43
C GLN A 134 8.49 1.17 -36.42
N LYS A 135 9.47 0.34 -36.78
CA LYS A 135 10.66 0.17 -35.97
C LYS A 135 11.53 1.43 -36.04
N MET A 136 11.91 1.92 -34.86
CA MET A 136 12.81 3.05 -34.78
C MET A 136 14.23 2.60 -35.04
N GLU A 137 14.88 3.25 -36.01
CA GLU A 137 16.28 3.02 -36.31
C GLU A 137 17.14 4.01 -35.54
N VAL A 138 18.23 3.49 -34.95
CA VAL A 138 19.23 4.32 -34.29
C VAL A 138 20.30 4.66 -35.34
N PRO A 139 20.60 5.95 -35.56
CA PRO A 139 21.63 6.35 -36.53
C PRO A 139 23.06 5.91 -36.13
#